data_72e3e745d21f3cb4cccc9f565472510e
#
_entry.id   72e3e745d21f3cb4cccc9f565472510e
#
_cell.length_a   1.000
_cell.length_b   1.000
_cell.length_c   1.000
_cell.angle_alpha   90.00
_cell.angle_beta   90.00
_cell.angle_gamma   90.00
#
_symmetry.space_group_name_H-M   'P 1'
#
loop_
_entity.id
_entity.type
_entity.pdbx_description
1 polymer ?
#
loop_
_entity_poly.entity_id
_entity_poly.type
_entity_poly.pdbx_seq_one_letter_code
_entity_poly.pdbx_strand_id
1 'polypeptide(L)'
;QRLKRPYLSHYGFLAICGVLLFAEGFLVERLYFRQWGLDPALFYATDGDLTAVAAFLNDLPPNPNETLYVAALHYQHPTIAYLSGRYGDVKWLPNSAALVLPPSGSALIVYPANSPQPAWSAPFLAGAERLPTVNGPDGQPAFVAYRVTAVPTITPSHSQTANFDNAVTLFGYDLGTAAAGETLPLTLYWRINATPSAEFTPFVHLEDAWGTRWSQAQTFAYPVAQWQPGEIVVQRVDVPVPPGAPPGDYRLRLGWFNEASGQRLPVLDEDGRFAGDSLVIEDAPVTAGKPPDPLPQPPIPINEHIRPGLRLLGYQRGGASISTGETLDLAFWWQAKTPQARLAIRIEAYRSDNVGRILLETQPVHGTYPFVSWATPQFVIDHQRLPIPLNLEPGVYRLQLRLLAGANESLYELDLGPLTVNETARLFTPPNTQFPQDATFGSEIKLLGYDLEPGETAGTFDLRLVWQALTSPTADYTVFVHVLNQDGTCCAWQQDAVPQQGQYPTSRWVEGEVVVDAYQIVLPEGTPPGSYPVEIGLYVPENGRRLQVQSPLLPPSDALYLNPLVVGN
;
A
#
# COMPACT_ATOMS: atom_id res chain seq x y z
N GLN A 1 -7.79 55.30 74.48
CA GLN A 1 -9.01 54.79 73.81
C GLN A 1 -8.61 53.73 72.80
N ARG A 2 -8.79 52.42 73.17
CA ARG A 2 -8.68 51.32 72.22
C ARG A 2 -10.00 51.20 71.45
N LEU A 3 -10.03 51.59 70.21
CA LEU A 3 -11.13 51.34 69.29
C LEU A 3 -11.39 49.82 69.19
N LYS A 4 -12.53 49.39 69.69
CA LYS A 4 -13.08 48.07 69.49
C LYS A 4 -13.32 47.90 67.97
N ARG A 5 -12.50 47.11 67.28
CA ARG A 5 -12.78 46.72 65.94
C ARG A 5 -14.08 45.89 65.91
N PRO A 6 -14.99 46.15 65.02
CA PRO A 6 -16.31 45.55 65.07
C PRO A 6 -16.23 44.08 64.66
N TYR A 7 -16.79 43.20 65.44
CA TYR A 7 -17.08 41.80 65.16
C TYR A 7 -17.90 41.64 63.88
N LEU A 8 -18.52 42.68 63.36
CA LEU A 8 -19.22 42.73 62.07
C LEU A 8 -18.33 42.39 60.88
N SER A 9 -17.03 42.61 60.97
CA SER A 9 -16.15 42.30 59.83
C SER A 9 -15.97 40.79 59.59
N HIS A 10 -16.00 39.98 60.64
CA HIS A 10 -15.85 38.52 60.51
C HIS A 10 -17.14 37.86 60.02
N TYR A 11 -18.29 38.30 60.51
CA TYR A 11 -19.59 37.81 60.03
C TYR A 11 -19.88 38.28 58.61
N GLY A 12 -19.48 39.49 58.24
CA GLY A 12 -19.56 39.99 56.87
C GLY A 12 -18.67 39.18 55.88
N PHE A 13 -17.44 38.86 56.29
CA PHE A 13 -16.54 38.02 55.51
C PHE A 13 -17.09 36.61 55.35
N LEU A 14 -17.57 35.96 56.42
CA LEU A 14 -18.22 34.66 56.39
C LEU A 14 -19.47 34.63 55.50
N ALA A 15 -20.28 35.70 55.54
CA ALA A 15 -21.44 35.82 54.65
C ALA A 15 -21.07 35.95 53.19
N ILE A 16 -20.03 36.74 52.88
CA ILE A 16 -19.50 36.85 51.50
C ILE A 16 -18.95 35.52 51.04
N CYS A 17 -18.14 34.79 51.82
CA CYS A 17 -17.65 33.45 51.49
C CYS A 17 -18.80 32.47 51.28
N GLY A 18 -19.86 32.54 52.14
CA GLY A 18 -21.04 31.68 51.93
C GLY A 18 -21.80 31.98 50.66
N VAL A 19 -21.95 33.24 50.27
CA VAL A 19 -22.57 33.64 48.99
C VAL A 19 -21.72 33.18 47.79
N LEU A 20 -20.40 33.35 47.88
CA LEU A 20 -19.49 32.89 46.80
C LEU A 20 -19.55 31.37 46.63
N LEU A 21 -19.47 30.61 47.74
CA LEU A 21 -19.58 29.15 47.71
C LEU A 21 -20.94 28.67 47.16
N PHE A 22 -22.03 29.36 47.55
CA PHE A 22 -23.36 29.05 47.02
C PHE A 22 -23.46 29.37 45.52
N ALA A 23 -22.93 30.53 45.10
CA ALA A 23 -22.91 30.93 43.69
C ALA A 23 -22.05 29.97 42.86
N GLU A 24 -20.90 29.58 43.40
CA GLU A 24 -20.02 28.60 42.77
C GLU A 24 -20.68 27.20 42.67
N GLY A 25 -21.28 26.73 43.76
CA GLY A 25 -22.05 25.49 43.79
C GLY A 25 -23.23 25.50 42.82
N PHE A 26 -23.96 26.62 42.73
CA PHE A 26 -25.05 26.78 41.76
C PHE A 26 -24.55 26.81 40.30
N LEU A 27 -23.43 27.52 40.06
CA LEU A 27 -22.80 27.55 38.74
C LEU A 27 -22.30 26.15 38.30
N VAL A 28 -21.66 25.43 39.22
CA VAL A 28 -21.19 24.05 38.96
C VAL A 28 -22.38 23.14 38.68
N GLU A 29 -23.45 23.20 39.53
CA GLU A 29 -24.65 22.39 39.28
C GLU A 29 -25.26 22.70 37.92
N ARG A 30 -25.43 23.98 37.58
CA ARG A 30 -26.02 24.39 36.30
C ARG A 30 -25.14 24.06 35.09
N LEU A 31 -23.84 24.39 35.14
CA LEU A 31 -22.93 24.21 33.99
C LEU A 31 -22.55 22.75 33.81
N TYR A 32 -22.20 22.06 34.90
CA TYR A 32 -21.70 20.71 34.85
C TYR A 32 -22.82 19.66 34.71
N PHE A 33 -23.85 19.72 35.58
CA PHE A 33 -24.89 18.67 35.60
C PHE A 33 -26.06 18.96 34.66
N ARG A 34 -26.43 20.24 34.40
CA ARG A 34 -27.57 20.57 33.53
C ARG A 34 -27.17 20.94 32.11
N GLN A 35 -26.10 21.67 31.93
CA GLN A 35 -25.68 22.08 30.60
C GLN A 35 -24.76 21.05 29.94
N TRP A 36 -23.67 20.71 30.58
CA TRP A 36 -22.71 19.74 30.05
C TRP A 36 -23.18 18.29 30.23
N GLY A 37 -23.67 17.90 31.42
CA GLY A 37 -24.11 16.54 31.71
C GLY A 37 -25.36 16.08 30.95
N LEU A 38 -26.17 17.04 30.41
CA LEU A 38 -27.31 16.73 29.54
C LEU A 38 -27.03 17.03 28.06
N ASP A 39 -25.79 17.38 27.72
CA ASP A 39 -25.40 17.60 26.32
C ASP A 39 -25.39 16.25 25.57
N PRO A 40 -26.16 16.11 24.48
CA PRO A 40 -26.12 14.91 23.67
C PRO A 40 -24.70 14.52 23.18
N ALA A 41 -23.83 15.52 22.96
CA ALA A 41 -22.45 15.27 22.56
C ALA A 41 -21.67 14.50 23.63
N LEU A 42 -21.95 14.70 24.91
CA LEU A 42 -21.32 13.97 26.00
C LEU A 42 -21.69 12.48 25.96
N PHE A 43 -22.94 12.15 25.64
CA PHE A 43 -23.39 10.77 25.52
C PHE A 43 -22.54 10.00 24.52
N TYR A 44 -22.30 10.56 23.33
CA TYR A 44 -21.49 9.92 22.31
C TYR A 44 -19.99 9.96 22.63
N ALA A 45 -19.51 11.04 23.24
CA ALA A 45 -18.11 11.16 23.65
C ALA A 45 -17.71 10.22 24.81
N THR A 46 -18.70 9.68 25.54
CA THR A 46 -18.52 8.74 26.66
C THR A 46 -19.08 7.35 26.36
N ASP A 47 -19.08 6.94 25.09
CA ASP A 47 -19.51 5.63 24.61
C ASP A 47 -20.97 5.25 24.97
N GLY A 48 -21.86 6.22 25.04
CA GLY A 48 -23.26 5.97 25.34
C GLY A 48 -23.95 5.12 24.28
N ASP A 49 -23.58 5.26 23.02
CA ASP A 49 -24.02 4.43 21.91
C ASP A 49 -23.54 2.97 22.04
N LEU A 50 -22.27 2.76 22.43
CA LEU A 50 -21.71 1.43 22.69
C LEU A 50 -22.31 0.79 23.97
N THR A 51 -22.65 1.60 24.96
CA THR A 51 -23.41 1.15 26.14
C THR A 51 -24.80 0.63 25.73
N ALA A 52 -25.48 1.35 24.83
CA ALA A 52 -26.76 0.92 24.28
C ALA A 52 -26.62 -0.38 23.44
N VAL A 53 -25.54 -0.51 22.65
CA VAL A 53 -25.20 -1.74 21.93
C VAL A 53 -24.98 -2.90 22.92
N ALA A 54 -24.20 -2.70 23.99
CA ALA A 54 -23.94 -3.74 24.98
C ALA A 54 -25.25 -4.24 25.65
N ALA A 55 -26.15 -3.33 26.01
CA ALA A 55 -27.48 -3.69 26.53
C ALA A 55 -28.30 -4.47 25.51
N PHE A 56 -28.35 -3.99 24.27
CA PHE A 56 -29.04 -4.69 23.16
C PHE A 56 -28.51 -6.10 22.95
N LEU A 57 -27.18 -6.30 22.93
CA LEU A 57 -26.57 -7.63 22.79
C LEU A 57 -26.92 -8.56 23.94
N ASN A 58 -27.01 -8.04 25.18
CA ASN A 58 -27.40 -8.83 26.35
C ASN A 58 -28.88 -9.28 26.33
N ASP A 59 -29.76 -8.47 25.73
CA ASP A 59 -31.19 -8.75 25.61
C ASP A 59 -31.52 -9.72 24.45
N LEU A 60 -30.54 -9.97 23.55
CA LEU A 60 -30.75 -10.93 22.45
C LEU A 60 -30.85 -12.36 22.95
N PRO A 61 -31.84 -13.11 22.50
CA PRO A 61 -31.89 -14.54 22.79
C PRO A 61 -30.68 -15.27 22.16
N PRO A 62 -30.09 -16.26 22.85
CA PRO A 62 -29.02 -17.06 22.27
C PRO A 62 -29.47 -17.73 20.97
N ASN A 63 -28.71 -17.48 19.89
CA ASN A 63 -28.93 -18.12 18.59
C ASN A 63 -27.59 -18.62 18.04
N PRO A 64 -27.28 -19.92 18.11
CA PRO A 64 -26.02 -20.49 17.66
C PRO A 64 -25.84 -20.41 16.13
N ASN A 65 -26.91 -20.15 15.39
CA ASN A 65 -26.88 -19.99 13.93
C ASN A 65 -26.78 -18.51 13.48
N GLU A 66 -26.57 -17.56 14.41
CA GLU A 66 -26.46 -16.15 14.11
C GLU A 66 -25.07 -15.62 14.51
N THR A 67 -24.32 -15.11 13.56
CA THR A 67 -23.03 -14.47 13.81
C THR A 67 -23.21 -12.99 14.10
N LEU A 68 -22.61 -12.51 15.19
CA LEU A 68 -22.72 -11.11 15.64
C LEU A 68 -21.53 -10.30 15.11
N TYR A 69 -21.82 -9.25 14.34
CA TYR A 69 -20.82 -8.31 13.87
C TYR A 69 -21.10 -6.92 14.47
N VAL A 70 -20.08 -6.27 15.02
CA VAL A 70 -20.18 -4.91 15.57
C VAL A 70 -19.13 -4.03 14.91
N ALA A 71 -19.59 -2.95 14.27
CA ALA A 71 -18.71 -1.91 13.77
C ALA A 71 -18.21 -1.06 14.95
N ALA A 72 -16.92 -0.72 14.95
CA ALA A 72 -16.34 0.17 15.96
C ALA A 72 -15.10 0.87 15.42
N LEU A 73 -14.82 2.09 15.93
CA LEU A 73 -13.59 2.81 15.61
C LEU A 73 -12.34 2.06 16.11
N HIS A 74 -12.48 1.32 17.21
CA HIS A 74 -11.41 0.55 17.82
C HIS A 74 -11.76 -0.92 17.85
N TYR A 75 -10.81 -1.75 17.45
CA TYR A 75 -10.92 -3.20 17.55
C TYR A 75 -11.06 -3.64 19.02
N GLN A 76 -12.03 -4.52 19.30
CA GLN A 76 -12.30 -5.04 20.66
C GLN A 76 -12.57 -3.95 21.70
N HIS A 77 -13.60 -3.12 21.43
CA HIS A 77 -13.87 -1.95 22.24
C HIS A 77 -14.14 -2.29 23.73
N PRO A 78 -13.44 -1.61 24.68
CA PRO A 78 -13.50 -1.95 26.11
C PRO A 78 -14.88 -1.76 26.72
N THR A 79 -15.69 -0.81 26.27
CA THR A 79 -17.04 -0.57 26.78
C THR A 79 -17.94 -1.80 26.57
N ILE A 80 -17.89 -2.43 25.40
CA ILE A 80 -18.65 -3.66 25.14
C ILE A 80 -18.03 -4.83 25.90
N ALA A 81 -16.71 -4.91 26.01
CA ALA A 81 -16.02 -5.92 26.78
C ALA A 81 -16.41 -5.93 28.27
N TYR A 82 -16.63 -4.75 28.83
CA TYR A 82 -16.99 -4.60 30.24
C TYR A 82 -18.49 -4.82 30.50
N LEU A 83 -19.36 -4.35 29.58
CA LEU A 83 -20.81 -4.31 29.80
C LEU A 83 -21.60 -5.46 29.19
N SER A 84 -21.04 -6.19 28.20
CA SER A 84 -21.77 -7.24 27.52
C SER A 84 -21.20 -8.64 27.85
N GLY A 85 -22.08 -9.52 28.34
CA GLY A 85 -21.78 -10.94 28.47
C GLY A 85 -21.60 -11.67 27.13
N ARG A 86 -21.98 -11.02 26.02
CA ARG A 86 -21.85 -11.55 24.65
C ARG A 86 -20.56 -11.09 23.95
N TYR A 87 -19.64 -10.40 24.66
CA TYR A 87 -18.41 -9.86 24.08
C TYR A 87 -17.61 -10.93 23.30
N GLY A 88 -17.49 -12.14 23.85
CA GLY A 88 -16.77 -13.25 23.21
C GLY A 88 -17.40 -13.77 21.92
N ASP A 89 -18.68 -13.47 21.67
CA ASP A 89 -19.40 -13.88 20.46
C ASP A 89 -19.27 -12.85 19.33
N VAL A 90 -18.75 -11.64 19.64
CA VAL A 90 -18.72 -10.51 18.71
C VAL A 90 -17.52 -10.61 17.79
N LYS A 91 -17.78 -10.53 16.49
CA LYS A 91 -16.79 -10.25 15.46
C LYS A 91 -16.79 -8.74 15.15
N TRP A 92 -15.61 -8.17 15.07
CA TRP A 92 -15.43 -6.73 14.97
C TRP A 92 -15.18 -6.27 13.54
N LEU A 93 -15.81 -5.16 13.16
CA LEU A 93 -15.64 -4.49 11.87
C LEU A 93 -14.99 -3.11 12.10
N PRO A 94 -13.65 -3.02 12.19
CA PRO A 94 -12.96 -1.76 12.44
C PRO A 94 -13.27 -0.73 11.35
N ASN A 95 -13.53 0.52 11.78
CA ASN A 95 -13.79 1.67 10.91
C ASN A 95 -14.95 1.49 9.91
N SER A 96 -15.83 0.51 10.09
CA SER A 96 -16.92 0.18 9.14
C SER A 96 -16.42 -0.01 7.69
N ALA A 97 -15.16 -0.38 7.49
CA ALA A 97 -14.57 -0.53 6.17
C ALA A 97 -14.87 -1.88 5.50
N ALA A 98 -15.48 -2.81 6.22
CA ALA A 98 -15.93 -4.09 5.69
C ALA A 98 -17.38 -4.40 6.07
N LEU A 99 -18.02 -5.19 5.22
CA LEU A 99 -19.25 -5.91 5.49
C LEU A 99 -18.93 -7.41 5.36
N VAL A 100 -19.27 -8.20 6.39
CA VAL A 100 -18.97 -9.63 6.41
C VAL A 100 -20.27 -10.42 6.43
N LEU A 101 -20.35 -11.41 5.57
CA LEU A 101 -21.49 -12.32 5.44
C LEU A 101 -21.02 -13.73 5.81
N PRO A 102 -21.69 -14.41 6.77
CA PRO A 102 -21.28 -15.73 7.21
C PRO A 102 -21.54 -16.79 6.13
N PRO A 103 -20.83 -17.93 6.14
CA PRO A 103 -21.00 -18.99 5.16
C PRO A 103 -22.36 -19.70 5.26
N SER A 104 -23.00 -19.63 6.43
CA SER A 104 -24.29 -20.22 6.71
C SER A 104 -24.98 -19.54 7.91
N GLY A 105 -26.27 -19.75 8.09
CA GLY A 105 -27.03 -19.10 9.15
C GLY A 105 -27.40 -17.65 8.84
N SER A 106 -27.51 -16.84 9.88
CA SER A 106 -27.81 -15.40 9.78
C SER A 106 -26.66 -14.56 10.31
N ALA A 107 -26.59 -13.31 9.87
CA ALA A 107 -25.70 -12.28 10.41
C ALA A 107 -26.53 -11.21 11.12
N LEU A 108 -26.11 -10.82 12.30
CA LEU A 108 -26.57 -9.60 12.96
C LEU A 108 -25.45 -8.57 12.91
N ILE A 109 -25.66 -7.47 12.18
CA ILE A 109 -24.67 -6.43 11.96
C ILE A 109 -25.14 -5.17 12.66
N VAL A 110 -24.33 -4.67 13.60
CA VAL A 110 -24.64 -3.50 14.43
C VAL A 110 -23.67 -2.38 14.13
N TYR A 111 -24.22 -1.21 13.81
CA TYR A 111 -23.50 0.03 13.57
C TYR A 111 -23.81 1.04 14.67
N PRO A 112 -22.95 1.26 15.67
CA PRO A 112 -23.07 2.35 16.63
C PRO A 112 -23.05 3.71 15.98
N ALA A 113 -23.57 4.73 16.62
CA ALA A 113 -23.59 6.10 16.09
C ALA A 113 -22.16 6.65 15.83
N ASN A 114 -21.18 6.24 16.65
CA ASN A 114 -19.77 6.60 16.48
C ASN A 114 -19.06 5.82 15.35
N SER A 115 -19.68 4.76 14.85
CA SER A 115 -19.21 3.97 13.70
C SER A 115 -20.39 3.65 12.77
N PRO A 116 -20.97 4.67 12.12
CA PRO A 116 -22.23 4.56 11.41
C PRO A 116 -22.12 3.66 10.18
N GLN A 117 -23.27 3.14 9.75
CA GLN A 117 -23.37 2.39 8.51
C GLN A 117 -22.86 3.23 7.35
N PRO A 118 -21.83 2.79 6.62
CA PRO A 118 -21.34 3.52 5.44
C PRO A 118 -22.32 3.38 4.27
N ALA A 119 -22.46 4.46 3.49
CA ALA A 119 -23.41 4.49 2.36
C ALA A 119 -23.17 3.37 1.33
N TRP A 120 -21.92 2.98 1.11
CA TRP A 120 -21.57 1.91 0.17
C TRP A 120 -22.12 0.53 0.57
N SER A 121 -22.39 0.29 1.86
CA SER A 121 -22.91 -1.01 2.35
C SER A 121 -24.44 -1.16 2.16
N ALA A 122 -25.16 -0.06 1.93
CA ALA A 122 -26.61 -0.04 1.83
C ALA A 122 -27.19 -1.02 0.78
N PRO A 123 -26.63 -1.15 -0.44
CA PRO A 123 -27.14 -2.10 -1.42
C PRO A 123 -27.12 -3.57 -0.94
N PHE A 124 -26.12 -3.95 -0.16
CA PHE A 124 -25.95 -5.31 0.38
C PHE A 124 -26.89 -5.61 1.56
N LEU A 125 -27.42 -4.57 2.20
CA LEU A 125 -28.35 -4.65 3.33
C LEU A 125 -29.79 -4.33 2.95
N ALA A 126 -30.08 -4.08 1.67
CA ALA A 126 -31.42 -3.69 1.21
C ALA A 126 -32.51 -4.75 1.50
N GLY A 127 -32.14 -6.04 1.52
CA GLY A 127 -33.04 -7.16 1.86
C GLY A 127 -32.97 -7.58 3.34
N ALA A 128 -32.18 -6.92 4.18
CA ALA A 128 -32.02 -7.27 5.58
C ALA A 128 -33.17 -6.69 6.43
N GLU A 129 -33.53 -7.43 7.48
CA GLU A 129 -34.46 -6.94 8.50
C GLU A 129 -33.76 -5.88 9.35
N ARG A 130 -34.32 -4.65 9.36
CA ARG A 130 -33.85 -3.61 10.27
C ARG A 130 -34.52 -3.83 11.65
N LEU A 131 -33.72 -4.03 12.67
CA LEU A 131 -34.21 -4.26 14.02
C LEU A 131 -34.55 -2.93 14.73
N PRO A 132 -35.46 -2.98 15.71
CA PRO A 132 -35.72 -1.83 16.60
C PRO A 132 -34.44 -1.40 17.33
N THR A 133 -34.26 -0.10 17.47
CA THR A 133 -33.09 0.49 18.11
C THR A 133 -33.51 1.45 19.23
N VAL A 134 -32.58 1.79 20.11
CA VAL A 134 -32.76 2.78 21.16
C VAL A 134 -32.26 4.13 20.66
N ASN A 135 -33.00 5.20 20.96
CA ASN A 135 -32.57 6.55 20.63
C ASN A 135 -31.62 7.10 21.68
N GLY A 136 -30.65 7.86 21.25
CA GLY A 136 -29.83 8.72 22.09
C GLY A 136 -30.58 9.94 22.61
N PRO A 137 -29.95 10.78 23.46
CA PRO A 137 -30.57 11.97 24.05
C PRO A 137 -30.93 13.05 23.02
N ASP A 138 -30.37 12.99 21.80
CA ASP A 138 -30.69 13.85 20.67
C ASP A 138 -31.89 13.38 19.86
N GLY A 139 -32.49 12.24 20.23
CA GLY A 139 -33.59 11.60 19.51
C GLY A 139 -33.17 10.81 18.27
N GLN A 140 -31.88 10.76 17.95
CA GLN A 140 -31.35 9.92 16.87
C GLN A 140 -31.06 8.50 17.38
N PRO A 141 -31.08 7.46 16.53
CA PRO A 141 -30.70 6.11 16.93
C PRO A 141 -29.27 6.08 17.49
N ALA A 142 -29.10 5.54 18.70
CA ALA A 142 -27.78 5.30 19.28
C ALA A 142 -26.98 4.26 18.47
N PHE A 143 -27.68 3.36 17.78
CA PHE A 143 -27.10 2.42 16.81
C PHE A 143 -28.18 2.02 15.80
N VAL A 144 -27.78 1.41 14.68
CA VAL A 144 -28.65 0.69 13.77
C VAL A 144 -28.21 -0.76 13.69
N ALA A 145 -29.17 -1.69 13.62
CA ALA A 145 -28.91 -3.11 13.55
C ALA A 145 -29.67 -3.75 12.39
N TYR A 146 -28.98 -4.63 11.67
CA TYR A 146 -29.54 -5.37 10.55
C TYR A 146 -29.38 -6.87 10.75
N ARG A 147 -30.46 -7.63 10.55
CA ARG A 147 -30.40 -9.09 10.49
C ARG A 147 -30.47 -9.54 9.04
N VAL A 148 -29.39 -10.15 8.58
CA VAL A 148 -29.28 -10.75 7.25
C VAL A 148 -29.55 -12.25 7.38
N THR A 149 -30.70 -12.71 6.91
CA THR A 149 -31.11 -14.14 6.98
C THR A 149 -30.78 -14.91 5.71
N ALA A 150 -30.50 -14.21 4.62
CA ALA A 150 -30.06 -14.79 3.36
C ALA A 150 -28.90 -13.97 2.82
N VAL A 151 -27.81 -14.65 2.49
CA VAL A 151 -26.64 -13.97 1.87
C VAL A 151 -27.08 -13.39 0.53
N PRO A 152 -26.96 -12.05 0.32
CA PRO A 152 -27.32 -11.45 -0.95
C PRO A 152 -26.40 -11.97 -2.06
N THR A 153 -26.95 -12.08 -3.27
CA THR A 153 -26.11 -12.37 -4.45
C THR A 153 -25.19 -11.19 -4.70
N ILE A 154 -23.90 -11.44 -4.62
CA ILE A 154 -22.87 -10.44 -4.90
C ILE A 154 -22.41 -10.62 -6.35
N THR A 155 -22.58 -9.58 -7.15
CA THR A 155 -22.16 -9.56 -8.55
C THR A 155 -21.21 -8.39 -8.74
N PRO A 156 -19.89 -8.61 -8.70
CA PRO A 156 -18.89 -7.57 -8.98
C PRO A 156 -19.05 -7.03 -10.40
N SER A 157 -18.80 -5.74 -10.61
CA SER A 157 -18.76 -5.15 -11.97
C SER A 157 -17.58 -5.70 -12.79
N HIS A 158 -16.50 -6.09 -12.10
CA HIS A 158 -15.33 -6.74 -12.70
C HIS A 158 -15.11 -8.08 -12.03
N SER A 159 -15.25 -9.16 -12.82
CA SER A 159 -14.96 -10.51 -12.35
C SER A 159 -13.48 -10.79 -12.53
N GLN A 160 -12.76 -10.97 -11.44
CA GLN A 160 -11.34 -11.30 -11.45
C GLN A 160 -11.03 -12.19 -10.24
N THR A 161 -10.48 -13.37 -10.49
CA THR A 161 -10.14 -14.32 -9.43
C THR A 161 -8.65 -14.27 -9.15
N ALA A 162 -8.29 -14.15 -7.86
CA ALA A 162 -6.91 -14.29 -7.41
C ALA A 162 -6.90 -15.01 -6.05
N ASN A 163 -6.15 -16.09 -5.98
CA ASN A 163 -6.00 -16.91 -4.78
C ASN A 163 -4.73 -16.48 -4.04
N PHE A 164 -4.88 -15.96 -2.82
CA PHE A 164 -3.77 -15.58 -1.96
C PHE A 164 -3.52 -16.70 -0.94
N ASP A 165 -2.53 -17.53 -1.21
CA ASP A 165 -2.01 -18.61 -0.34
C ASP A 165 -3.08 -19.59 0.17
N ASN A 166 -4.12 -19.85 -0.60
CA ASN A 166 -5.30 -20.60 -0.16
C ASN A 166 -5.96 -20.05 1.13
N ALA A 167 -5.56 -18.91 1.62
CA ALA A 167 -6.14 -18.24 2.78
C ALA A 167 -7.35 -17.39 2.40
N VAL A 168 -7.23 -16.61 1.33
CA VAL A 168 -8.29 -15.73 0.86
C VAL A 168 -8.28 -15.63 -0.66
N THR A 169 -9.47 -15.63 -1.27
CA THR A 169 -9.66 -15.47 -2.71
C THR A 169 -10.42 -14.19 -3.01
N LEU A 170 -9.82 -13.30 -3.81
CA LEU A 170 -10.57 -12.26 -4.49
C LEU A 170 -11.40 -12.92 -5.60
N PHE A 171 -12.69 -12.61 -5.70
CA PHE A 171 -13.54 -13.10 -6.80
C PHE A 171 -14.12 -11.97 -7.67
N GLY A 172 -13.76 -10.73 -7.38
CA GLY A 172 -14.09 -9.56 -8.19
C GLY A 172 -13.93 -8.26 -7.44
N TYR A 173 -14.15 -7.17 -8.15
CA TYR A 173 -14.07 -5.82 -7.60
C TYR A 173 -15.02 -4.86 -8.34
N ASP A 174 -15.34 -3.74 -7.67
CA ASP A 174 -15.94 -2.56 -8.30
C ASP A 174 -14.97 -1.40 -8.20
N LEU A 175 -14.76 -0.72 -9.30
CA LEU A 175 -13.85 0.42 -9.40
C LEU A 175 -14.62 1.64 -9.89
N GLY A 176 -14.48 2.75 -9.16
CA GLY A 176 -15.03 4.03 -9.57
C GLY A 176 -14.02 4.89 -10.33
N THR A 177 -14.29 6.18 -10.37
CA THR A 177 -13.41 7.20 -10.96
C THR A 177 -13.08 8.26 -9.93
N ALA A 178 -11.93 8.92 -10.05
CA ALA A 178 -11.54 10.04 -9.20
C ALA A 178 -10.79 11.10 -9.99
N ALA A 179 -10.91 12.34 -9.54
CA ALA A 179 -10.01 13.39 -9.98
C ALA A 179 -8.77 13.48 -9.06
N ALA A 180 -7.68 14.04 -9.58
CA ALA A 180 -6.52 14.34 -8.75
C ALA A 180 -6.92 15.22 -7.54
N GLY A 181 -6.51 14.83 -6.34
CA GLY A 181 -6.92 15.43 -5.07
C GLY A 181 -8.14 14.78 -4.41
N GLU A 182 -8.76 13.78 -5.03
CA GLU A 182 -9.88 13.00 -4.50
C GLU A 182 -9.45 11.58 -4.11
N THR A 183 -10.40 10.74 -3.74
CA THR A 183 -10.16 9.31 -3.48
C THR A 183 -10.82 8.47 -4.56
N LEU A 184 -10.09 7.49 -5.08
CA LEU A 184 -10.57 6.50 -6.02
C LEU A 184 -11.28 5.37 -5.26
N PRO A 185 -12.60 5.22 -5.42
CA PRO A 185 -13.35 4.23 -4.68
C PRO A 185 -13.15 2.83 -5.27
N LEU A 186 -12.62 1.91 -4.47
CA LEU A 186 -12.44 0.50 -4.80
C LEU A 186 -13.21 -0.36 -3.81
N THR A 187 -14.07 -1.26 -4.31
CA THR A 187 -14.74 -2.29 -3.49
C THR A 187 -14.19 -3.64 -3.89
N LEU A 188 -13.64 -4.38 -2.94
CA LEU A 188 -13.05 -5.70 -3.12
C LEU A 188 -13.98 -6.78 -2.54
N TYR A 189 -14.14 -7.87 -3.26
CA TYR A 189 -15.00 -8.99 -2.87
C TYR A 189 -14.14 -10.23 -2.60
N TRP A 190 -14.03 -10.56 -1.32
CA TRP A 190 -13.17 -11.63 -0.84
C TRP A 190 -13.99 -12.83 -0.37
N ARG A 191 -13.47 -14.02 -0.58
CA ARG A 191 -13.93 -15.26 0.07
C ARG A 191 -12.81 -15.76 0.97
N ILE A 192 -13.12 -15.98 2.24
CA ILE A 192 -12.18 -16.56 3.19
C ILE A 192 -12.14 -18.06 2.97
N ASN A 193 -10.97 -18.63 2.77
CA ASN A 193 -10.76 -20.06 2.58
C ASN A 193 -10.18 -20.72 3.83
N ALA A 194 -9.24 -20.03 4.50
CA ALA A 194 -8.61 -20.50 5.74
C ALA A 194 -8.19 -19.30 6.61
N THR A 195 -7.88 -19.58 7.87
CA THR A 195 -7.29 -18.58 8.77
C THR A 195 -5.77 -18.76 8.76
N PRO A 196 -4.99 -17.77 8.26
CA PRO A 196 -3.52 -17.81 8.32
C PRO A 196 -3.02 -17.88 9.76
N SER A 197 -1.81 -18.41 9.94
CA SER A 197 -1.13 -18.47 11.24
C SER A 197 -0.58 -17.13 11.73
N ALA A 198 -0.53 -16.13 10.86
CA ALA A 198 -0.05 -14.78 11.17
C ALA A 198 -1.04 -13.72 10.71
N GLU A 199 -0.94 -12.53 11.28
CA GLU A 199 -1.75 -11.38 10.87
C GLU A 199 -1.24 -10.81 9.55
N PHE A 200 -2.16 -10.58 8.62
CA PHE A 200 -1.90 -9.96 7.33
C PHE A 200 -2.83 -8.77 7.12
N THR A 201 -2.29 -7.71 6.55
CA THR A 201 -3.02 -6.48 6.21
C THR A 201 -3.05 -6.32 4.69
N PRO A 202 -4.22 -6.02 4.09
CA PRO A 202 -4.29 -5.76 2.67
C PRO A 202 -3.69 -4.40 2.34
N PHE A 203 -2.99 -4.31 1.22
CA PHE A 203 -2.50 -3.05 0.66
C PHE A 203 -3.02 -2.82 -0.75
N VAL A 204 -3.18 -1.57 -1.11
CA VAL A 204 -3.47 -1.12 -2.48
C VAL A 204 -2.54 0.02 -2.81
N HIS A 205 -1.74 -0.11 -3.87
CA HIS A 205 -0.88 0.94 -4.40
C HIS A 205 -1.49 1.51 -5.67
N LEU A 206 -1.48 2.82 -5.82
CA LEU A 206 -1.79 3.50 -7.06
C LEU A 206 -0.47 3.76 -7.80
N GLU A 207 -0.29 3.14 -8.96
CA GLU A 207 0.94 3.20 -9.77
C GLU A 207 0.63 3.73 -11.17
N ASP A 208 1.55 4.51 -11.75
CA ASP A 208 1.46 4.88 -13.15
C ASP A 208 2.06 3.80 -14.08
N ALA A 209 1.98 4.02 -15.38
CA ALA A 209 2.50 3.09 -16.38
C ALA A 209 4.03 2.92 -16.33
N TRP A 210 4.75 3.82 -15.66
CA TRP A 210 6.21 3.77 -15.49
C TRP A 210 6.64 3.18 -14.14
N GLY A 211 5.67 2.71 -13.33
CA GLY A 211 5.92 2.10 -12.03
C GLY A 211 6.14 3.13 -10.90
N THR A 212 5.83 4.40 -11.12
CA THR A 212 5.85 5.39 -10.03
C THR A 212 4.66 5.15 -9.13
N ARG A 213 4.90 4.84 -7.86
CA ARG A 213 3.85 4.72 -6.86
C ARG A 213 3.42 6.12 -6.39
N TRP A 214 2.20 6.51 -6.74
CA TRP A 214 1.60 7.79 -6.39
C TRP A 214 1.03 7.82 -4.98
N SER A 215 0.43 6.71 -4.56
CA SER A 215 -0.13 6.58 -3.22
C SER A 215 -0.24 5.12 -2.80
N GLN A 216 -0.58 4.93 -1.54
CA GLN A 216 -0.94 3.63 -0.99
C GLN A 216 -2.13 3.78 -0.05
N ALA A 217 -2.97 2.77 -0.01
CA ALA A 217 -4.02 2.59 0.98
C ALA A 217 -3.82 1.28 1.72
N GLN A 218 -3.98 1.31 3.03
CA GLN A 218 -3.99 0.14 3.90
C GLN A 218 -5.26 0.23 4.73
N THR A 219 -6.06 -0.83 4.74
CA THR A 219 -7.32 -0.82 5.44
C THR A 219 -7.42 -2.04 6.33
N PHE A 220 -7.28 -1.85 7.63
CA PHE A 220 -7.58 -2.86 8.64
C PHE A 220 -9.11 -2.94 8.80
N ALA A 221 -9.75 -3.71 7.93
CA ALA A 221 -11.21 -3.75 7.82
C ALA A 221 -11.84 -4.95 8.51
N TYR A 222 -11.18 -6.11 8.51
CA TYR A 222 -11.64 -7.33 9.15
C TYR A 222 -10.44 -8.17 9.62
N PRO A 223 -10.20 -8.25 10.94
CA PRO A 223 -9.03 -8.92 11.50
C PRO A 223 -8.93 -10.39 11.10
N VAL A 224 -7.73 -10.82 10.69
CA VAL A 224 -7.46 -12.22 10.27
C VAL A 224 -7.81 -13.22 11.36
N ALA A 225 -7.54 -12.88 12.63
CA ALA A 225 -7.88 -13.75 13.78
C ALA A 225 -9.38 -14.09 13.91
N GLN A 226 -10.25 -13.34 13.23
CA GLN A 226 -11.70 -13.58 13.25
C GLN A 226 -12.22 -14.36 12.01
N TRP A 227 -11.35 -14.62 11.04
CA TRP A 227 -11.75 -15.26 9.79
C TRP A 227 -12.33 -16.65 10.01
N GLN A 228 -13.38 -16.95 9.25
CA GLN A 228 -13.96 -18.30 9.17
C GLN A 228 -14.06 -18.71 7.70
N PRO A 229 -13.66 -19.94 7.36
CA PRO A 229 -13.79 -20.45 6.01
C PRO A 229 -15.22 -20.33 5.47
N GLY A 230 -15.34 -19.83 4.24
CA GLY A 230 -16.60 -19.61 3.54
C GLY A 230 -17.24 -18.23 3.78
N GLU A 231 -16.75 -17.40 4.71
CA GLU A 231 -17.20 -16.01 4.83
C GLU A 231 -16.93 -15.23 3.56
N ILE A 232 -17.86 -14.33 3.23
CA ILE A 232 -17.70 -13.35 2.17
C ILE A 232 -17.47 -11.98 2.81
N VAL A 233 -16.37 -11.34 2.45
CA VAL A 233 -16.01 -10.00 2.91
C VAL A 233 -16.12 -9.02 1.76
N VAL A 234 -17.02 -8.05 1.89
CA VAL A 234 -17.09 -6.88 1.02
C VAL A 234 -16.28 -5.78 1.67
N GLN A 235 -15.17 -5.42 1.08
CA GLN A 235 -14.23 -4.45 1.64
C GLN A 235 -14.18 -3.18 0.80
N ARG A 236 -14.38 -2.03 1.42
CA ARG A 236 -14.19 -0.73 0.78
C ARG A 236 -12.80 -0.20 1.06
N VAL A 237 -12.11 0.20 -0.01
CA VAL A 237 -10.83 0.89 0.02
C VAL A 237 -10.96 2.19 -0.76
N ASP A 238 -10.76 3.31 -0.10
CA ASP A 238 -10.71 4.63 -0.72
C ASP A 238 -9.25 4.98 -0.98
N VAL A 239 -8.80 4.78 -2.23
CA VAL A 239 -7.40 4.96 -2.64
C VAL A 239 -7.14 6.44 -2.88
N PRO A 240 -6.26 7.11 -2.12
CA PRO A 240 -5.98 8.52 -2.33
C PRO A 240 -5.35 8.78 -3.70
N VAL A 241 -5.87 9.75 -4.44
CA VAL A 241 -5.24 10.28 -5.64
C VAL A 241 -4.58 11.61 -5.30
N PRO A 242 -3.25 11.72 -5.26
CA PRO A 242 -2.59 12.94 -4.85
C PRO A 242 -2.95 14.14 -5.72
N PRO A 243 -3.06 15.36 -5.15
CA PRO A 243 -3.15 16.56 -5.95
C PRO A 243 -1.96 16.67 -6.88
N GLY A 244 -2.21 16.99 -8.14
CA GLY A 244 -1.16 17.07 -9.16
C GLY A 244 -0.84 15.75 -9.86
N ALA A 245 -1.49 14.65 -9.49
CA ALA A 245 -1.44 13.42 -10.29
C ALA A 245 -1.98 13.73 -11.71
N PRO A 246 -1.23 13.41 -12.78
CA PRO A 246 -1.70 13.61 -14.15
C PRO A 246 -2.94 12.78 -14.44
N PRO A 247 -3.85 13.24 -15.32
CA PRO A 247 -4.93 12.40 -15.79
C PRO A 247 -4.40 11.27 -16.67
N GLY A 248 -5.02 10.10 -16.56
CA GLY A 248 -4.65 8.90 -17.31
C GLY A 248 -5.14 7.63 -16.65
N ASP A 249 -4.78 6.50 -17.24
CA ASP A 249 -5.06 5.19 -16.69
C ASP A 249 -3.88 4.76 -15.80
N TYR A 250 -4.22 4.49 -14.56
CA TYR A 250 -3.29 4.02 -13.53
C TYR A 250 -3.49 2.52 -13.32
N ARG A 251 -2.60 1.93 -12.55
CA ARG A 251 -2.68 0.55 -12.08
C ARG A 251 -2.93 0.52 -10.59
N LEU A 252 -3.74 -0.42 -10.14
CA LEU A 252 -3.86 -0.72 -8.71
C LEU A 252 -3.15 -2.05 -8.46
N ARG A 253 -2.06 -1.99 -7.70
CA ARG A 253 -1.38 -3.19 -7.22
C ARG A 253 -1.89 -3.51 -5.83
N LEU A 254 -2.49 -4.68 -5.66
CA LEU A 254 -3.06 -5.11 -4.38
C LEU A 254 -2.49 -6.45 -3.92
N GLY A 255 -2.41 -6.62 -2.64
CA GLY A 255 -1.94 -7.85 -2.00
C GLY A 255 -2.12 -7.80 -0.50
N TRP A 256 -1.59 -8.80 0.16
CA TRP A 256 -1.61 -8.94 1.61
C TRP A 256 -0.18 -9.04 2.13
N PHE A 257 0.14 -8.35 3.21
CA PHE A 257 1.48 -8.41 3.81
C PHE A 257 1.40 -8.47 5.32
N ASN A 258 2.40 -9.10 5.91
CA ASN A 258 2.61 -9.12 7.35
C ASN A 258 3.47 -7.91 7.74
N GLU A 259 2.96 -7.04 8.60
CA GLU A 259 3.67 -5.81 8.99
C GLU A 259 4.96 -6.07 9.78
N ALA A 260 5.03 -7.17 10.53
CA ALA A 260 6.19 -7.47 11.36
C ALA A 260 7.36 -8.04 10.55
N SER A 261 7.07 -8.90 9.55
CA SER A 261 8.10 -9.57 8.74
C SER A 261 8.30 -8.93 7.36
N GLY A 262 7.34 -8.13 6.88
CA GLY A 262 7.30 -7.65 5.50
C GLY A 262 6.92 -8.71 4.48
N GLN A 263 6.68 -9.95 4.90
CA GLN A 263 6.31 -11.05 4.04
C GLN A 263 4.94 -10.81 3.40
N ARG A 264 4.79 -11.13 2.11
CA ARG A 264 3.53 -11.09 1.38
C ARG A 264 2.91 -12.47 1.25
N LEU A 265 1.56 -12.53 1.19
CA LEU A 265 0.88 -13.75 0.76
C LEU A 265 1.10 -13.94 -0.74
N PRO A 266 1.55 -15.13 -1.18
CA PRO A 266 1.67 -15.43 -2.59
C PRO A 266 0.30 -15.45 -3.28
N VAL A 267 0.27 -14.97 -4.51
CA VAL A 267 -0.82 -15.24 -5.44
C VAL A 267 -0.53 -16.58 -6.10
N LEU A 268 -1.50 -17.49 -6.05
CA LEU A 268 -1.37 -18.83 -6.63
C LEU A 268 -2.18 -18.93 -7.93
N ASP A 269 -1.65 -19.65 -8.91
CA ASP A 269 -2.36 -20.01 -10.13
C ASP A 269 -3.39 -21.14 -9.89
N GLU A 270 -4.04 -21.60 -10.97
CA GLU A 270 -5.07 -22.66 -10.90
C GLU A 270 -4.49 -24.02 -10.47
N ASP A 271 -3.20 -24.25 -10.65
CA ASP A 271 -2.49 -25.46 -10.22
C ASP A 271 -1.94 -25.35 -8.79
N GLY A 272 -2.15 -24.21 -8.12
CA GLY A 272 -1.64 -23.91 -6.78
C GLY A 272 -0.17 -23.52 -6.73
N ARG A 273 0.42 -23.14 -7.88
CA ARG A 273 1.80 -22.66 -7.97
C ARG A 273 1.85 -21.15 -7.78
N PHE A 274 2.99 -20.68 -7.37
CA PHE A 274 3.25 -19.26 -7.24
C PHE A 274 3.11 -18.52 -8.59
N ALA A 275 2.26 -17.52 -8.66
CA ALA A 275 2.04 -16.65 -9.81
C ALA A 275 2.49 -15.20 -9.59
N GLY A 276 2.82 -14.83 -8.35
CA GLY A 276 3.27 -13.50 -7.96
C GLY A 276 3.02 -13.20 -6.50
N ASP A 277 3.43 -12.02 -6.04
CA ASP A 277 3.24 -11.53 -4.67
C ASP A 277 2.13 -10.47 -4.53
N SER A 278 1.48 -10.17 -5.63
CA SER A 278 0.44 -9.14 -5.73
C SER A 278 -0.39 -9.32 -7.00
N LEU A 279 -1.62 -8.83 -6.97
CA LEU A 279 -2.50 -8.73 -8.13
C LEU A 279 -2.43 -7.30 -8.68
N VAL A 280 -2.43 -7.16 -10.00
CA VAL A 280 -2.53 -5.87 -10.68
C VAL A 280 -3.92 -5.74 -11.33
N ILE A 281 -4.61 -4.67 -11.01
CA ILE A 281 -5.82 -4.20 -11.70
C ILE A 281 -5.39 -3.08 -12.64
N GLU A 282 -5.56 -3.29 -13.92
CA GLU A 282 -5.29 -2.29 -14.96
C GLU A 282 -6.44 -1.30 -15.09
N ASP A 283 -6.20 -0.21 -15.81
CA ASP A 283 -7.21 0.77 -16.23
C ASP A 283 -7.95 1.44 -15.06
N ALA A 284 -7.23 1.87 -14.02
CA ALA A 284 -7.77 2.70 -12.95
C ALA A 284 -7.82 4.18 -13.40
N PRO A 285 -8.99 4.72 -13.78
CA PRO A 285 -9.07 6.02 -14.43
C PRO A 285 -8.94 7.17 -13.42
N VAL A 286 -7.99 8.06 -13.67
CA VAL A 286 -7.80 9.32 -12.95
C VAL A 286 -8.03 10.48 -13.89
N THR A 287 -8.85 11.44 -13.48
CA THR A 287 -9.11 12.66 -14.25
C THR A 287 -8.34 13.86 -13.68
N ALA A 288 -8.23 14.92 -14.49
CA ALA A 288 -7.61 16.15 -14.04
C ALA A 288 -8.37 16.75 -12.85
N GLY A 289 -7.66 17.04 -11.77
CA GLY A 289 -8.22 17.69 -10.59
C GLY A 289 -8.08 19.20 -10.61
N LYS A 290 -8.79 19.87 -9.71
CA LYS A 290 -8.59 21.30 -9.46
C LYS A 290 -7.29 21.51 -8.68
N PRO A 291 -6.50 22.56 -8.99
CA PRO A 291 -5.37 22.93 -8.17
C PRO A 291 -5.82 23.17 -6.72
N PRO A 292 -5.17 22.57 -5.72
CA PRO A 292 -5.50 22.83 -4.31
C PRO A 292 -5.07 24.25 -3.91
N ASP A 293 -5.70 24.76 -2.87
CA ASP A 293 -5.31 26.04 -2.26
C ASP A 293 -5.14 25.84 -0.73
N PRO A 294 -3.91 25.98 -0.22
CA PRO A 294 -2.66 26.31 -0.91
C PRO A 294 -2.11 25.15 -1.77
N LEU A 295 -1.28 25.50 -2.76
CA LEU A 295 -0.56 24.50 -3.54
C LEU A 295 0.48 23.78 -2.68
N PRO A 296 0.67 22.46 -2.87
CA PRO A 296 1.75 21.72 -2.23
C PRO A 296 3.12 22.32 -2.58
N GLN A 297 4.00 22.36 -1.59
CA GLN A 297 5.35 22.86 -1.80
C GLN A 297 6.26 21.72 -2.28
N PRO A 298 7.04 21.95 -3.36
CA PRO A 298 8.04 21.00 -3.80
C PRO A 298 9.20 20.92 -2.80
N PRO A 299 9.94 19.81 -2.73
CA PRO A 299 11.12 19.66 -1.87
C PRO A 299 12.20 20.73 -2.11
N ILE A 300 12.40 21.12 -3.38
CA ILE A 300 13.31 22.21 -3.76
C ILE A 300 12.45 23.31 -4.42
N PRO A 301 12.05 24.36 -3.68
CA PRO A 301 11.20 25.41 -4.20
C PRO A 301 11.99 26.38 -5.09
N ILE A 302 11.43 26.76 -6.23
CA ILE A 302 12.02 27.72 -7.20
C ILE A 302 11.08 28.92 -7.40
N ASN A 303 9.80 28.66 -7.67
CA ASN A 303 8.77 29.68 -7.91
C ASN A 303 9.02 30.61 -9.12
N GLU A 304 9.60 30.07 -10.18
CA GLU A 304 9.94 30.81 -11.40
C GLU A 304 8.77 30.92 -12.37
N HIS A 305 8.59 32.14 -12.91
CA HIS A 305 7.67 32.39 -14.02
C HIS A 305 8.39 32.14 -15.33
N ILE A 306 8.03 31.07 -16.03
CA ILE A 306 8.69 30.68 -17.28
C ILE A 306 8.18 31.53 -18.44
N ARG A 307 6.87 31.72 -18.52
CA ARG A 307 6.16 32.52 -19.52
C ARG A 307 4.78 32.87 -18.99
N PRO A 308 4.02 33.76 -19.67
CA PRO A 308 2.67 34.10 -19.22
C PRO A 308 1.82 32.86 -18.97
N GLY A 309 1.33 32.74 -17.74
CA GLY A 309 0.48 31.64 -17.29
C GLY A 309 1.19 30.31 -16.98
N LEU A 310 2.50 30.14 -17.20
CA LEU A 310 3.25 28.96 -16.84
C LEU A 310 4.29 29.25 -15.75
N ARG A 311 4.27 28.48 -14.70
CA ARG A 311 5.17 28.61 -13.56
C ARG A 311 5.76 27.25 -13.16
N LEU A 312 7.05 27.20 -12.90
CA LEU A 312 7.72 26.11 -12.21
C LEU A 312 7.77 26.44 -10.72
N LEU A 313 7.03 25.69 -9.91
CA LEU A 313 7.01 25.88 -8.45
C LEU A 313 8.30 25.37 -7.82
N GLY A 314 8.87 24.32 -8.39
CA GLY A 314 10.11 23.70 -7.95
C GLY A 314 10.23 22.26 -8.45
N TYR A 315 11.15 21.52 -7.86
CA TYR A 315 11.44 20.16 -8.28
C TYR A 315 11.87 19.28 -7.11
N GLN A 316 11.90 17.99 -7.37
CA GLN A 316 12.57 16.97 -6.58
C GLN A 316 13.57 16.27 -7.47
N ARG A 317 14.69 15.89 -6.89
CA ARG A 317 15.74 15.13 -7.53
C ARG A 317 16.16 13.98 -6.63
N GLY A 318 16.41 12.83 -7.20
CA GLY A 318 17.10 11.73 -6.54
C GLY A 318 18.50 12.12 -6.05
N GLY A 319 19.30 11.17 -5.61
CA GLY A 319 20.60 11.42 -5.00
C GLY A 319 21.57 12.28 -5.82
N ALA A 320 22.62 12.76 -5.18
CA ALA A 320 23.71 13.50 -5.84
C ALA A 320 24.75 12.60 -6.51
N SER A 321 24.64 11.27 -6.35
CA SER A 321 25.55 10.26 -6.90
C SER A 321 24.74 9.12 -7.48
N ILE A 322 25.16 8.60 -8.62
CA ILE A 322 24.50 7.53 -9.35
C ILE A 322 25.54 6.76 -10.17
N SER A 323 25.28 5.48 -10.46
CA SER A 323 26.15 4.69 -11.32
C SER A 323 25.65 4.67 -12.77
N THR A 324 26.54 4.37 -13.70
CA THR A 324 26.17 4.15 -15.11
C THR A 324 25.15 3.02 -15.23
N GLY A 325 24.11 3.23 -16.06
CA GLY A 325 22.99 2.29 -16.21
C GLY A 325 21.88 2.40 -15.16
N GLU A 326 22.05 3.24 -14.14
CA GLU A 326 20.97 3.56 -13.19
C GLU A 326 20.03 4.62 -13.75
N THR A 327 18.87 4.76 -13.10
CA THR A 327 17.88 5.78 -13.45
C THR A 327 17.79 6.78 -12.32
N LEU A 328 17.96 8.06 -12.64
CA LEU A 328 17.76 9.17 -11.71
C LEU A 328 16.30 9.62 -11.79
N ASP A 329 15.59 9.54 -10.67
CA ASP A 329 14.23 10.05 -10.57
C ASP A 329 14.24 11.57 -10.40
N LEU A 330 13.43 12.23 -11.21
CA LEU A 330 13.16 13.66 -11.18
C LEU A 330 11.64 13.87 -11.08
N ALA A 331 11.23 14.95 -10.42
CA ALA A 331 9.85 15.39 -10.47
C ALA A 331 9.82 16.92 -10.52
N PHE A 332 8.92 17.47 -11.33
CA PHE A 332 8.76 18.90 -11.52
C PHE A 332 7.33 19.32 -11.15
N TRP A 333 7.19 20.35 -10.30
CA TRP A 333 5.90 20.90 -9.88
C TRP A 333 5.53 22.08 -10.77
N TRP A 334 4.57 21.85 -11.66
CA TRP A 334 4.11 22.86 -12.63
C TRP A 334 2.77 23.45 -12.25
N GLN A 335 2.61 24.75 -12.49
CA GLN A 335 1.32 25.43 -12.47
C GLN A 335 1.08 26.12 -13.80
N ALA A 336 -0.05 25.82 -14.45
CA ALA A 336 -0.54 26.53 -15.62
C ALA A 336 -1.85 27.26 -15.29
N LYS A 337 -1.90 28.58 -15.54
CA LYS A 337 -3.11 29.40 -15.37
C LYS A 337 -3.80 29.73 -16.68
N THR A 338 -3.11 29.57 -17.80
CA THR A 338 -3.60 29.78 -19.16
C THR A 338 -3.14 28.64 -20.05
N PRO A 339 -3.84 28.36 -21.17
CA PRO A 339 -3.41 27.35 -22.13
C PRO A 339 -1.97 27.56 -22.58
N GLN A 340 -1.22 26.48 -22.72
CA GLN A 340 0.18 26.50 -23.08
C GLN A 340 0.41 26.01 -24.51
N ALA A 341 1.51 26.44 -25.13
CA ALA A 341 2.00 25.89 -26.38
C ALA A 341 2.68 24.55 -26.16
N ARG A 342 3.00 23.86 -27.23
CA ARG A 342 3.84 22.65 -27.20
C ARG A 342 5.26 23.05 -26.81
N LEU A 343 5.74 22.52 -25.68
CA LEU A 343 7.08 22.74 -25.17
C LEU A 343 7.73 21.39 -24.89
N ALA A 344 9.03 21.28 -25.09
CA ALA A 344 9.81 20.10 -24.73
C ALA A 344 10.64 20.36 -23.48
N ILE A 345 10.81 19.32 -22.67
CA ILE A 345 11.70 19.24 -21.51
C ILE A 345 12.96 18.53 -22.00
N ARG A 346 14.12 19.16 -21.83
CA ARG A 346 15.42 18.56 -22.12
C ARG A 346 16.27 18.58 -20.85
N ILE A 347 16.87 17.45 -20.50
CA ILE A 347 17.84 17.33 -19.43
C ILE A 347 19.21 17.07 -20.06
N GLU A 348 20.15 17.91 -19.74
CA GLU A 348 21.52 17.84 -20.24
C GLU A 348 22.51 17.70 -19.08
N ALA A 349 23.59 16.95 -19.32
CA ALA A 349 24.71 16.83 -18.39
C ALA A 349 25.94 17.48 -18.98
N TYR A 350 26.58 18.41 -18.25
CA TYR A 350 27.79 19.14 -18.65
C TYR A 350 28.96 18.76 -17.76
N ARG A 351 30.10 18.49 -18.37
CA ARG A 351 31.38 18.38 -17.65
C ARG A 351 32.05 19.75 -17.52
N SER A 352 33.23 19.77 -16.89
CA SER A 352 34.06 20.99 -16.71
C SER A 352 34.52 21.65 -18.01
N ASP A 353 34.50 20.93 -19.13
CA ASP A 353 34.83 21.42 -20.47
C ASP A 353 33.63 22.07 -21.19
N ASN A 354 32.50 22.19 -20.53
CA ASN A 354 31.24 22.70 -21.06
C ASN A 354 30.68 21.91 -22.28
N VAL A 355 31.14 20.68 -22.51
CA VAL A 355 30.54 19.82 -23.51
C VAL A 355 29.27 19.20 -22.90
N GLY A 356 28.10 19.61 -23.42
CA GLY A 356 26.81 19.12 -23.00
C GLY A 356 26.46 17.81 -23.68
N ARG A 357 25.88 16.86 -22.88
CA ARG A 357 25.29 15.61 -23.38
C ARG A 357 23.82 15.59 -23.03
N ILE A 358 22.96 15.44 -24.04
CA ILE A 358 21.52 15.28 -23.84
C ILE A 358 21.31 13.89 -23.24
N LEU A 359 20.71 13.85 -22.06
CA LEU A 359 20.34 12.61 -21.37
C LEU A 359 18.86 12.26 -21.58
N LEU A 360 17.99 13.27 -21.68
CA LEU A 360 16.56 13.11 -21.89
C LEU A 360 16.02 14.29 -22.71
N GLU A 361 15.14 13.98 -23.67
CA GLU A 361 14.28 14.98 -24.32
C GLU A 361 12.87 14.41 -24.42
N THR A 362 11.91 15.10 -23.81
CA THR A 362 10.55 14.61 -23.66
C THR A 362 9.55 15.77 -23.52
N GLN A 363 8.30 15.46 -23.23
CA GLN A 363 7.27 16.39 -22.76
C GLN A 363 6.80 15.93 -21.38
N PRO A 364 6.02 16.75 -20.63
CA PRO A 364 5.53 16.35 -19.33
C PRO A 364 4.86 14.97 -19.35
N VAL A 365 5.01 14.24 -18.23
CA VAL A 365 4.47 12.90 -18.01
C VAL A 365 4.92 11.94 -19.13
N HIS A 366 6.23 11.92 -19.39
CA HIS A 366 6.83 11.10 -20.46
C HIS A 366 6.18 11.28 -21.84
N GLY A 367 5.56 12.46 -22.08
CA GLY A 367 4.87 12.79 -23.32
C GLY A 367 3.40 12.42 -23.41
N THR A 368 2.85 11.73 -22.40
CA THR A 368 1.43 11.32 -22.40
C THR A 368 0.48 12.45 -21.99
N TYR A 369 0.98 13.44 -21.22
CA TYR A 369 0.20 14.62 -20.84
C TYR A 369 1.00 15.91 -21.11
N PRO A 370 1.19 16.29 -22.38
CA PRO A 370 1.99 17.44 -22.78
C PRO A 370 1.31 18.76 -22.36
N PHE A 371 2.11 19.83 -22.19
CA PHE A 371 1.63 21.16 -21.78
C PHE A 371 0.41 21.68 -22.58
N VAL A 372 0.35 21.36 -23.88
CA VAL A 372 -0.75 21.78 -24.76
C VAL A 372 -2.09 21.13 -24.40
N SER A 373 -2.06 20.00 -23.70
CA SER A 373 -3.27 19.26 -23.30
C SER A 373 -3.80 19.69 -21.93
N TRP A 374 -3.11 20.58 -21.21
CA TRP A 374 -3.48 20.96 -19.86
C TRP A 374 -4.73 21.83 -19.83
N ALA A 375 -5.77 21.36 -19.13
CA ALA A 375 -6.90 22.19 -18.76
C ALA A 375 -6.44 23.26 -17.76
N THR A 376 -6.89 24.50 -17.91
CA THR A 376 -6.45 25.61 -17.04
C THR A 376 -7.58 26.13 -16.17
N PRO A 377 -7.34 26.45 -14.90
CA PRO A 377 -6.06 26.32 -14.18
C PRO A 377 -5.70 24.87 -13.89
N GLN A 378 -4.40 24.52 -14.01
CA GLN A 378 -3.87 23.17 -13.79
C GLN A 378 -2.67 23.21 -12.87
N PHE A 379 -2.56 22.18 -12.00
CA PHE A 379 -1.37 21.85 -11.23
C PHE A 379 -0.97 20.41 -11.56
N VAL A 380 0.30 20.18 -11.90
CA VAL A 380 0.80 18.85 -12.30
C VAL A 380 2.13 18.59 -11.62
N ILE A 381 2.27 17.42 -11.04
CA ILE A 381 3.56 16.86 -10.63
C ILE A 381 4.01 15.94 -11.75
N ASP A 382 5.08 16.33 -12.42
CA ASP A 382 5.60 15.63 -13.60
C ASP A 382 6.80 14.80 -13.20
N HIS A 383 6.58 13.51 -12.98
CA HIS A 383 7.64 12.56 -12.73
C HIS A 383 8.35 12.20 -14.04
N GLN A 384 9.68 12.22 -14.01
CA GLN A 384 10.55 11.87 -15.12
C GLN A 384 11.62 10.90 -14.62
N ARG A 385 11.86 9.85 -15.38
CA ARG A 385 12.91 8.88 -15.12
C ARG A 385 14.06 9.14 -16.10
N LEU A 386 15.20 9.58 -15.58
CA LEU A 386 16.37 9.92 -16.37
C LEU A 386 17.34 8.72 -16.39
N PRO A 387 17.39 7.92 -17.47
CA PRO A 387 18.34 6.84 -17.57
C PRO A 387 19.77 7.39 -17.75
N ILE A 388 20.71 6.95 -16.94
CA ILE A 388 22.11 7.28 -17.08
C ILE A 388 22.76 6.29 -18.05
N PRO A 389 23.23 6.75 -19.22
CA PRO A 389 23.78 5.85 -20.22
C PRO A 389 24.96 5.02 -19.69
N LEU A 390 25.01 3.73 -20.07
CA LEU A 390 26.10 2.83 -19.69
C LEU A 390 27.48 3.33 -20.16
N ASN A 391 27.50 4.07 -21.27
CA ASN A 391 28.72 4.64 -21.86
C ASN A 391 28.96 6.09 -21.45
N LEU A 392 28.26 6.60 -20.43
CA LEU A 392 28.57 7.91 -19.84
C LEU A 392 29.84 7.76 -19.01
N GLU A 393 30.88 8.55 -19.33
CA GLU A 393 32.14 8.47 -18.61
C GLU A 393 31.94 8.84 -17.12
N PRO A 394 32.55 8.10 -16.19
CA PRO A 394 32.50 8.45 -14.77
C PRO A 394 33.07 9.86 -14.51
N GLY A 395 32.50 10.56 -13.54
CA GLY A 395 32.93 11.90 -13.19
C GLY A 395 31.82 12.78 -12.63
N VAL A 396 32.15 14.02 -12.37
CA VAL A 396 31.19 15.03 -11.89
C VAL A 396 30.61 15.79 -13.06
N TYR A 397 29.30 15.79 -13.15
CA TYR A 397 28.50 16.50 -14.14
C TYR A 397 27.67 17.57 -13.44
N ARG A 398 27.31 18.61 -14.19
CA ARG A 398 26.30 19.60 -13.84
C ARG A 398 25.05 19.28 -14.64
N LEU A 399 23.94 18.99 -13.98
CA LEU A 399 22.66 18.75 -14.65
C LEU A 399 21.95 20.08 -14.92
N GLN A 400 21.38 20.21 -16.11
CA GLN A 400 20.60 21.36 -16.50
C GLN A 400 19.27 20.94 -17.11
N LEU A 401 18.19 21.53 -16.61
CA LEU A 401 16.86 21.48 -17.23
C LEU A 401 16.78 22.62 -18.26
N ARG A 402 16.32 22.30 -19.47
CA ARG A 402 15.94 23.29 -20.49
C ARG A 402 14.48 23.07 -20.89
N LEU A 403 13.74 24.16 -20.98
CA LEU A 403 12.42 24.17 -21.57
C LEU A 403 12.50 24.78 -22.97
N LEU A 404 12.12 24.02 -23.99
CA LEU A 404 12.32 24.38 -25.38
C LEU A 404 11.00 24.70 -26.08
N ALA A 405 11.01 25.79 -26.91
CA ALA A 405 9.98 26.05 -27.90
C ALA A 405 10.53 25.66 -29.28
N GLY A 406 9.79 24.79 -30.00
CA GLY A 406 10.32 24.27 -31.26
C GLY A 406 11.56 23.40 -31.11
N ALA A 407 12.40 23.33 -32.15
CA ALA A 407 13.51 22.38 -32.18
C ALA A 407 14.68 22.71 -31.25
N ASN A 408 14.99 23.99 -31.03
CA ASN A 408 16.18 24.37 -30.24
C ASN A 408 16.07 25.74 -29.53
N GLU A 409 14.92 26.38 -29.53
CA GLU A 409 14.77 27.69 -28.85
C GLU A 409 14.59 27.45 -27.34
N SER A 410 15.62 27.75 -26.55
CA SER A 410 15.56 27.67 -25.09
C SER A 410 14.79 28.86 -24.52
N LEU A 411 13.64 28.55 -23.89
CA LEU A 411 12.83 29.56 -23.19
C LEU A 411 13.24 29.73 -21.73
N TYR A 412 13.80 28.66 -21.14
CA TYR A 412 14.14 28.64 -19.73
C TYR A 412 15.23 27.61 -19.47
N GLU A 413 16.14 27.94 -18.56
CA GLU A 413 17.21 27.06 -18.12
C GLU A 413 17.29 27.06 -16.59
N LEU A 414 17.44 25.89 -16.00
CA LEU A 414 17.58 25.70 -14.56
C LEU A 414 18.74 24.75 -14.27
N ASP A 415 19.65 25.18 -13.41
CA ASP A 415 20.68 24.33 -12.84
C ASP A 415 20.05 23.39 -11.79
N LEU A 416 20.07 22.09 -12.05
CA LEU A 416 19.59 21.05 -11.14
C LEU A 416 20.69 20.59 -10.16
N GLY A 417 21.88 21.17 -10.23
CA GLY A 417 23.02 20.91 -9.37
C GLY A 417 23.94 19.78 -9.87
N PRO A 418 25.01 19.48 -9.13
CA PRO A 418 26.00 18.48 -9.51
C PRO A 418 25.47 17.07 -9.39
N LEU A 419 25.92 16.17 -10.29
CA LEU A 419 25.68 14.74 -10.28
C LEU A 419 27.02 14.02 -10.42
N THR A 420 27.39 13.22 -9.45
CA THR A 420 28.54 12.33 -9.54
C THR A 420 28.10 11.03 -10.20
N VAL A 421 28.64 10.75 -11.37
CA VAL A 421 28.43 9.49 -12.08
C VAL A 421 29.60 8.55 -11.75
N ASN A 422 29.29 7.41 -11.16
CA ASN A 422 30.25 6.37 -10.81
C ASN A 422 30.27 5.29 -11.89
N GLU A 423 31.40 4.62 -12.02
CA GLU A 423 31.48 3.40 -12.79
C GLU A 423 30.77 2.27 -12.06
N THR A 424 29.98 1.48 -12.75
CA THR A 424 29.40 0.26 -12.19
C THR A 424 30.49 -0.83 -12.18
N ALA A 425 30.88 -1.29 -10.99
CA ALA A 425 31.80 -2.42 -10.86
C ALA A 425 31.14 -3.68 -11.42
N ARG A 426 31.76 -4.30 -12.44
CA ARG A 426 31.26 -5.48 -13.13
C ARG A 426 32.22 -6.65 -12.98
N LEU A 427 31.66 -7.84 -12.82
CA LEU A 427 32.42 -9.09 -12.78
C LEU A 427 32.19 -9.83 -14.11
N PHE A 428 33.29 -10.33 -14.72
CA PHE A 428 33.23 -11.12 -15.96
C PHE A 428 33.85 -12.52 -15.80
N THR A 429 34.47 -12.76 -14.65
CA THR A 429 35.03 -14.07 -14.33
C THR A 429 34.18 -14.70 -13.23
N PRO A 430 33.52 -15.83 -13.48
CA PRO A 430 32.67 -16.45 -12.49
C PRO A 430 33.47 -16.94 -11.28
N PRO A 431 32.98 -16.73 -10.05
CA PRO A 431 33.53 -17.38 -8.88
C PRO A 431 33.25 -18.88 -8.92
N ASN A 432 34.05 -19.66 -8.18
CA ASN A 432 33.73 -21.07 -7.98
C ASN A 432 32.43 -21.22 -7.19
N THR A 433 31.68 -22.27 -7.52
CA THR A 433 30.43 -22.63 -6.84
C THR A 433 30.48 -24.09 -6.38
N GLN A 434 29.80 -24.42 -5.28
CA GLN A 434 29.67 -25.78 -4.78
C GLN A 434 28.95 -26.70 -5.77
N PHE A 435 27.90 -26.15 -6.42
CA PHE A 435 27.02 -26.86 -7.34
C PHE A 435 27.02 -26.16 -8.71
N PRO A 436 27.96 -26.49 -9.60
CA PRO A 436 27.95 -25.94 -10.97
C PRO A 436 26.67 -26.29 -11.72
N GLN A 437 26.15 -25.34 -12.50
CA GLN A 437 24.94 -25.47 -13.29
C GLN A 437 25.19 -25.02 -14.73
N ASP A 438 24.32 -25.51 -15.62
CA ASP A 438 24.26 -25.08 -17.02
C ASP A 438 22.79 -24.94 -17.43
N ALA A 439 22.11 -23.99 -16.75
CA ALA A 439 20.68 -23.75 -16.97
C ALA A 439 20.47 -22.33 -17.52
N THR A 440 19.79 -22.22 -18.64
CA THR A 440 19.48 -20.96 -19.32
C THR A 440 18.01 -20.60 -19.09
N PHE A 441 17.75 -19.38 -18.66
CA PHE A 441 16.45 -18.82 -18.42
C PHE A 441 16.07 -17.88 -19.57
N GLY A 442 15.03 -18.24 -20.31
CA GLY A 442 14.75 -17.62 -21.60
C GLY A 442 15.93 -17.80 -22.57
N SER A 443 16.37 -16.72 -23.20
CA SER A 443 17.57 -16.70 -24.06
C SER A 443 18.64 -15.71 -23.55
N GLU A 444 18.43 -15.10 -22.41
CA GLU A 444 19.17 -13.91 -21.99
C GLU A 444 20.05 -14.14 -20.76
N ILE A 445 19.65 -15.04 -19.85
CA ILE A 445 20.30 -15.23 -18.54
C ILE A 445 20.61 -16.70 -18.32
N LYS A 446 21.80 -16.99 -17.79
CA LYS A 446 22.26 -18.33 -17.46
C LYS A 446 22.63 -18.42 -15.98
N LEU A 447 22.25 -19.51 -15.32
CA LEU A 447 22.80 -19.88 -14.02
C LEU A 447 24.07 -20.70 -14.25
N LEU A 448 25.19 -20.20 -13.72
CA LEU A 448 26.50 -20.88 -13.79
C LEU A 448 26.71 -21.85 -12.63
N GLY A 449 26.02 -21.62 -11.51
CA GLY A 449 26.10 -22.46 -10.33
C GLY A 449 25.54 -21.78 -9.09
N TYR A 450 25.54 -22.48 -7.99
CA TYR A 450 25.10 -21.96 -6.69
C TYR A 450 25.88 -22.59 -5.53
N ASP A 451 25.80 -21.92 -4.39
CA ASP A 451 26.19 -22.45 -3.08
C ASP A 451 24.98 -22.48 -2.17
N LEU A 452 24.87 -23.52 -1.35
CA LEU A 452 23.79 -23.67 -0.38
C LEU A 452 24.36 -24.24 0.90
N GLU A 453 24.39 -23.42 1.94
CA GLU A 453 25.03 -23.75 3.22
C GLU A 453 24.06 -23.51 4.38
N PRO A 454 24.14 -24.31 5.47
CA PRO A 454 23.45 -23.96 6.70
C PRO A 454 23.96 -22.62 7.25
N GLY A 455 23.04 -21.76 7.66
CA GLY A 455 23.37 -20.49 8.30
C GLY A 455 23.83 -20.65 9.75
N GLU A 456 24.14 -19.53 10.41
CA GLU A 456 24.66 -19.51 11.78
C GLU A 456 23.62 -19.95 12.83
N THR A 457 22.35 -19.80 12.56
CA THR A 457 21.24 -20.19 13.45
C THR A 457 20.45 -21.36 12.90
N ALA A 458 19.91 -22.19 13.78
CA ALA A 458 19.08 -23.33 13.38
C ALA A 458 17.86 -22.85 12.55
N GLY A 459 17.59 -23.55 11.44
CA GLY A 459 16.51 -23.18 10.53
C GLY A 459 16.87 -22.08 9.53
N THR A 460 18.11 -21.59 9.53
CA THR A 460 18.59 -20.63 8.52
C THR A 460 19.54 -21.30 7.53
N PHE A 461 19.50 -20.81 6.28
CA PHE A 461 20.38 -21.27 5.20
C PHE A 461 20.79 -20.08 4.34
N ASP A 462 22.05 -20.09 3.87
CA ASP A 462 22.58 -19.10 2.97
C ASP A 462 22.64 -19.69 1.55
N LEU A 463 21.92 -19.07 0.62
CA LEU A 463 21.90 -19.43 -0.80
C LEU A 463 22.59 -18.32 -1.60
N ARG A 464 23.58 -18.69 -2.41
CA ARG A 464 24.27 -17.79 -3.33
C ARG A 464 24.11 -18.30 -4.76
N LEU A 465 23.45 -17.53 -5.61
CA LEU A 465 23.26 -17.80 -7.03
C LEU A 465 24.30 -17.05 -7.86
N VAL A 466 24.87 -17.68 -8.88
CA VAL A 466 25.84 -17.06 -9.79
C VAL A 466 25.25 -17.06 -11.19
N TRP A 467 24.77 -15.90 -11.60
CA TRP A 467 24.16 -15.64 -12.88
C TRP A 467 25.17 -15.13 -13.91
N GLN A 468 24.90 -15.35 -15.18
CA GLN A 468 25.61 -14.72 -16.29
C GLN A 468 24.59 -14.16 -17.29
N ALA A 469 24.79 -12.93 -17.72
CA ALA A 469 24.06 -12.35 -18.83
C ALA A 469 24.61 -12.91 -20.14
N LEU A 470 23.79 -13.62 -20.92
CA LEU A 470 24.16 -14.10 -22.25
C LEU A 470 24.05 -13.00 -23.31
N THR A 471 23.15 -12.09 -23.08
CA THR A 471 22.95 -10.82 -23.81
C THR A 471 22.61 -9.74 -22.79
N SER A 472 22.48 -8.49 -23.21
CA SER A 472 21.88 -7.47 -22.33
C SER A 472 20.39 -7.78 -22.20
N PRO A 473 19.87 -8.12 -20.99
CA PRO A 473 18.47 -8.45 -20.81
C PRO A 473 17.53 -7.32 -21.21
N THR A 474 16.39 -7.68 -21.78
CA THR A 474 15.44 -6.72 -22.36
C THR A 474 14.41 -6.20 -21.36
N ALA A 475 14.32 -6.80 -20.16
CA ALA A 475 13.40 -6.45 -19.10
C ALA A 475 14.04 -6.57 -17.71
N ASP A 476 13.39 -5.99 -16.71
CA ASP A 476 13.72 -6.21 -15.31
C ASP A 476 13.01 -7.47 -14.82
N TYR A 477 13.76 -8.58 -14.80
CA TYR A 477 13.25 -9.84 -14.28
C TYR A 477 13.38 -9.90 -12.76
N THR A 478 12.37 -10.47 -12.12
CA THR A 478 12.41 -10.81 -10.70
C THR A 478 12.87 -12.26 -10.53
N VAL A 479 13.85 -12.49 -9.68
CA VAL A 479 14.26 -13.83 -9.25
C VAL A 479 13.34 -14.29 -8.14
N PHE A 480 12.77 -15.47 -8.27
CA PHE A 480 12.08 -16.14 -7.17
C PHE A 480 12.94 -17.26 -6.60
N VAL A 481 12.91 -17.39 -5.27
CA VAL A 481 13.50 -18.48 -4.51
C VAL A 481 12.43 -19.02 -3.58
N HIS A 482 11.94 -20.23 -3.83
CA HIS A 482 10.89 -20.86 -3.04
C HIS A 482 11.39 -22.14 -2.40
N VAL A 483 11.19 -22.26 -1.10
CA VAL A 483 11.33 -23.51 -0.35
C VAL A 483 9.94 -24.12 -0.23
N LEU A 484 9.70 -25.19 -0.98
CA LEU A 484 8.42 -25.88 -0.98
C LEU A 484 8.22 -26.68 0.32
N ASN A 485 6.97 -26.95 0.65
CA ASN A 485 6.63 -27.90 1.69
C ASN A 485 7.11 -29.32 1.29
N GLN A 486 7.21 -30.24 2.25
CA GLN A 486 7.66 -31.61 2.00
C GLN A 486 6.81 -32.37 0.97
N ASP A 487 5.55 -32.00 0.81
CA ASP A 487 4.61 -32.53 -0.17
C ASP A 487 4.69 -31.85 -1.55
N GLY A 488 5.58 -30.87 -1.70
CA GLY A 488 5.81 -30.12 -2.94
C GLY A 488 4.85 -28.93 -3.14
N THR A 489 3.95 -28.65 -2.18
CA THR A 489 3.12 -27.44 -2.24
C THR A 489 3.90 -26.19 -1.86
N CYS A 490 3.50 -25.04 -2.33
CA CYS A 490 4.06 -23.74 -1.93
C CYS A 490 3.50 -23.30 -0.55
N CYS A 491 4.25 -22.65 0.30
CA CYS A 491 5.70 -22.59 0.44
C CYS A 491 6.02 -22.59 1.93
N ALA A 492 7.06 -23.31 2.34
CA ALA A 492 7.58 -23.20 3.72
C ALA A 492 8.32 -21.87 3.92
N TRP A 493 8.94 -21.35 2.86
CA TRP A 493 9.55 -20.03 2.79
C TRP A 493 9.66 -19.58 1.33
N GLN A 494 9.61 -18.27 1.10
CA GLN A 494 9.81 -17.70 -0.23
C GLN A 494 10.39 -16.29 -0.15
N GLN A 495 11.12 -15.93 -1.18
CA GLN A 495 11.55 -14.57 -1.44
C GLN A 495 11.60 -14.31 -2.93
N ASP A 496 10.96 -13.23 -3.35
CA ASP A 496 10.98 -12.72 -4.71
C ASP A 496 11.65 -11.36 -4.69
N ALA A 497 12.71 -11.20 -5.44
CA ALA A 497 13.46 -9.96 -5.48
C ALA A 497 14.08 -9.71 -6.85
N VAL A 498 14.19 -8.45 -7.24
CA VAL A 498 15.16 -8.04 -8.25
C VAL A 498 16.55 -8.36 -7.71
N PRO A 499 17.48 -8.88 -8.54
CA PRO A 499 18.81 -9.32 -8.07
C PRO A 499 19.53 -8.33 -7.15
N GLN A 500 20.33 -8.86 -6.23
CA GLN A 500 21.02 -8.11 -5.18
C GLN A 500 20.05 -7.31 -4.30
N GLN A 501 18.93 -7.96 -3.90
CA GLN A 501 17.91 -7.38 -3.02
C GLN A 501 17.33 -6.06 -3.57
N GLY A 502 17.08 -5.99 -4.88
CA GLY A 502 16.51 -4.84 -5.54
C GLY A 502 17.52 -3.81 -6.06
N GLN A 503 18.81 -4.01 -5.80
CA GLN A 503 19.84 -3.01 -6.12
C GLN A 503 20.40 -3.14 -7.54
N TYR A 504 20.26 -4.31 -8.18
CA TYR A 504 20.87 -4.55 -9.49
C TYR A 504 19.91 -5.19 -10.50
N PRO A 505 18.95 -4.42 -11.05
CA PRO A 505 18.00 -4.91 -12.05
C PRO A 505 18.67 -5.55 -13.25
N THR A 506 18.05 -6.59 -13.81
CA THR A 506 18.63 -7.36 -14.93
C THR A 506 18.81 -6.52 -16.19
N SER A 507 17.98 -5.50 -16.44
CA SER A 507 18.14 -4.55 -17.56
C SER A 507 19.45 -3.74 -17.51
N ARG A 508 20.15 -3.75 -16.38
CA ARG A 508 21.48 -3.09 -16.23
C ARG A 508 22.64 -4.02 -16.54
N TRP A 509 22.38 -5.32 -16.69
CA TRP A 509 23.43 -6.29 -16.98
C TRP A 509 23.90 -6.14 -18.43
N VAL A 510 25.17 -6.39 -18.68
CA VAL A 510 25.74 -6.39 -20.02
C VAL A 510 26.15 -7.80 -20.43
N GLU A 511 26.23 -8.04 -21.71
CA GLU A 511 26.65 -9.36 -22.25
C GLU A 511 27.96 -9.85 -21.62
N GLY A 512 27.98 -11.07 -21.14
CA GLY A 512 29.10 -11.72 -20.49
C GLY A 512 29.27 -11.39 -19.01
N GLU A 513 28.52 -10.44 -18.47
CA GLU A 513 28.60 -10.06 -17.06
C GLU A 513 28.13 -11.19 -16.16
N VAL A 514 28.87 -11.38 -15.05
CA VAL A 514 28.54 -12.34 -13.99
C VAL A 514 28.00 -11.58 -12.78
N VAL A 515 26.83 -11.97 -12.31
CA VAL A 515 26.17 -11.36 -11.17
C VAL A 515 26.00 -12.38 -10.05
N VAL A 516 26.50 -12.05 -8.87
CA VAL A 516 26.33 -12.84 -7.66
C VAL A 516 25.14 -12.30 -6.88
N ASP A 517 24.19 -13.18 -6.59
CA ASP A 517 22.94 -12.85 -5.92
C ASP A 517 22.76 -13.74 -4.70
N ALA A 518 22.57 -13.13 -3.52
CA ALA A 518 22.59 -13.81 -2.24
C ALA A 518 21.24 -13.70 -1.53
N TYR A 519 20.80 -14.82 -0.95
CA TYR A 519 19.55 -14.96 -0.21
C TYR A 519 19.82 -15.61 1.15
N GLN A 520 19.19 -15.08 2.19
CA GLN A 520 19.14 -15.73 3.50
C GLN A 520 17.74 -16.35 3.67
N ILE A 521 17.69 -17.66 3.69
CA ILE A 521 16.48 -18.42 3.92
C ILE A 521 16.29 -18.59 5.42
N VAL A 522 15.14 -18.17 5.95
CA VAL A 522 14.79 -18.30 7.37
C VAL A 522 13.48 -19.07 7.47
N LEU A 523 13.56 -20.35 7.75
CA LEU A 523 12.36 -21.17 7.93
C LEU A 523 11.61 -20.78 9.21
N PRO A 524 10.26 -20.84 9.23
CA PRO A 524 9.46 -20.57 10.42
C PRO A 524 9.87 -21.44 11.61
N GLU A 525 9.77 -20.88 12.82
CA GLU A 525 10.02 -21.62 14.05
C GLU A 525 9.07 -22.83 14.16
N GLY A 526 9.62 -23.99 14.48
CA GLY A 526 8.84 -25.23 14.55
C GLY A 526 8.63 -25.95 13.21
N THR A 527 9.32 -25.51 12.13
CA THR A 527 9.33 -26.26 10.85
C THR A 527 9.73 -27.72 11.11
N PRO A 528 8.92 -28.72 10.70
CA PRO A 528 9.21 -30.12 10.96
C PRO A 528 10.53 -30.59 10.35
N PRO A 529 11.26 -31.51 11.00
CA PRO A 529 12.42 -32.14 10.39
C PRO A 529 12.06 -32.83 9.08
N GLY A 530 12.94 -32.72 8.08
CA GLY A 530 12.72 -33.33 6.79
C GLY A 530 13.45 -32.66 5.62
N SER A 531 13.08 -33.03 4.41
CA SER A 531 13.64 -32.54 3.18
C SER A 531 12.66 -31.59 2.48
N TYR A 532 13.11 -30.40 2.19
CA TYR A 532 12.33 -29.32 1.61
C TYR A 532 12.88 -28.97 0.22
N PRO A 533 12.15 -29.24 -0.87
CA PRO A 533 12.59 -28.86 -2.20
C PRO A 533 12.79 -27.35 -2.32
N VAL A 534 13.83 -26.95 -3.07
CA VAL A 534 14.10 -25.54 -3.39
C VAL A 534 13.93 -25.34 -4.88
N GLU A 535 13.03 -24.47 -5.29
CA GLU A 535 12.89 -24.05 -6.68
C GLU A 535 13.31 -22.60 -6.86
N ILE A 536 13.94 -22.33 -8.00
CA ILE A 536 14.31 -20.97 -8.41
C ILE A 536 13.89 -20.70 -9.85
N GLY A 537 13.72 -19.44 -10.16
CA GLY A 537 13.48 -19.02 -11.55
C GLY A 537 13.44 -17.50 -11.68
N LEU A 538 13.09 -17.05 -12.88
CA LEU A 538 12.89 -15.63 -13.18
C LEU A 538 11.52 -15.44 -13.82
N TYR A 539 10.89 -14.32 -13.52
CA TYR A 539 9.63 -13.94 -14.14
C TYR A 539 9.57 -12.44 -14.46
N VAL A 540 8.64 -12.09 -15.36
CA VAL A 540 8.32 -10.71 -15.72
C VAL A 540 7.34 -10.16 -14.66
N PRO A 541 7.73 -9.17 -13.84
CA PRO A 541 6.91 -8.73 -12.70
C PRO A 541 5.57 -8.09 -13.10
N GLU A 542 5.45 -7.57 -14.34
CA GLU A 542 4.22 -6.94 -14.83
C GLU A 542 3.07 -7.93 -15.01
N ASN A 543 3.38 -9.18 -15.34
CA ASN A 543 2.36 -10.18 -15.72
C ASN A 543 2.58 -11.56 -15.09
N GLY A 544 3.59 -11.72 -14.22
CA GLY A 544 3.92 -12.99 -13.55
C GLY A 544 4.46 -14.09 -14.47
N ARG A 545 4.67 -13.80 -15.78
CA ARG A 545 5.12 -14.83 -16.72
C ARG A 545 6.54 -15.28 -16.42
N ARG A 546 6.70 -16.54 -16.02
CA ARG A 546 7.99 -17.17 -15.76
C ARG A 546 8.77 -17.40 -17.05
N LEU A 547 10.09 -17.24 -16.99
CA LEU A 547 11.00 -17.59 -18.08
C LEU A 547 11.13 -19.10 -18.17
N GLN A 548 11.16 -19.62 -19.40
CA GLN A 548 11.42 -21.05 -19.64
C GLN A 548 12.87 -21.37 -19.32
N VAL A 549 13.06 -22.43 -18.55
CA VAL A 549 14.38 -22.97 -18.19
C VAL A 549 14.75 -24.07 -19.14
N GLN A 550 15.95 -23.97 -19.70
CA GLN A 550 16.57 -25.00 -20.54
C GLN A 550 17.86 -25.46 -19.88
N SER A 551 17.97 -26.75 -19.65
CA SER A 551 19.17 -27.40 -19.13
C SER A 551 19.47 -28.65 -19.92
N PRO A 552 20.74 -28.97 -20.21
CA PRO A 552 21.11 -30.18 -20.94
C PRO A 552 20.65 -31.48 -20.25
N LEU A 553 20.39 -31.44 -18.96
CA LEU A 553 20.09 -32.60 -18.12
C LEU A 553 18.63 -32.73 -17.72
N LEU A 554 17.80 -31.72 -17.98
CA LEU A 554 16.41 -31.67 -17.51
C LEU A 554 15.46 -31.32 -18.66
N PRO A 555 14.21 -31.80 -18.63
CA PRO A 555 13.20 -31.34 -19.59
C PRO A 555 12.93 -29.85 -19.41
N PRO A 556 12.44 -29.16 -20.45
CA PRO A 556 12.02 -27.75 -20.33
C PRO A 556 11.02 -27.57 -19.19
N SER A 557 11.24 -26.54 -18.37
CA SER A 557 10.43 -26.21 -17.21
C SER A 557 10.36 -24.69 -17.07
N ASP A 558 9.54 -24.17 -16.18
CA ASP A 558 9.47 -22.76 -15.81
C ASP A 558 10.15 -22.48 -14.45
N ALA A 559 10.79 -23.49 -13.87
CA ALA A 559 11.59 -23.41 -12.66
C ALA A 559 12.76 -24.41 -12.70
N LEU A 560 13.82 -24.11 -11.96
CA LEU A 560 14.94 -25.02 -11.73
C LEU A 560 14.92 -25.47 -10.27
N TYR A 561 14.97 -26.78 -10.04
CA TYR A 561 15.08 -27.34 -8.71
C TYR A 561 16.54 -27.47 -8.30
N LEU A 562 16.88 -26.92 -7.14
CA LEU A 562 18.18 -27.04 -6.50
C LEU A 562 18.20 -28.23 -5.55
N ASN A 563 19.36 -28.49 -4.92
CA ASN A 563 19.42 -29.44 -3.83
C ASN A 563 18.46 -29.04 -2.71
N PRO A 564 17.70 -29.98 -2.14
CA PRO A 564 16.72 -29.64 -1.10
C PRO A 564 17.42 -29.20 0.19
N LEU A 565 16.75 -28.35 0.97
CA LEU A 565 17.15 -28.08 2.34
C LEU A 565 16.85 -29.29 3.21
N VAL A 566 17.76 -29.61 4.12
CA VAL A 566 17.57 -30.68 5.11
C VAL A 566 17.49 -30.05 6.49
N VAL A 567 16.30 -30.09 7.08
CA VAL A 567 16.07 -29.66 8.46
C VAL A 567 16.27 -30.86 9.36
N GLY A 568 17.29 -30.79 10.22
CA GLY A 568 17.60 -31.82 11.21
C GLY A 568 16.67 -31.80 12.43
N ASN A 569 16.71 -32.85 13.23
CA ASN A 569 15.98 -32.97 14.52
C ASN A 569 16.58 -32.05 15.59
#